data_6e6904ffb933b5866c84061586641f6f
#
_entry.id   6e6904ffb933b5866c84061586641f6f
#
_cell.length_a   1.000
_cell.length_b   1.000
_cell.length_c   1.000
_cell.angle_alpha   90.00
_cell.angle_beta   90.00
_cell.angle_gamma   90.00
#
_symmetry.space_group_name_H-M   'P 1'
#
loop_
_entity.id
_entity.type
_entity.pdbx_description
1 polymer ?
#
loop_
_entity_poly.entity_id
_entity_poly.type
_entity_poly.pdbx_seq_one_letter_code
_entity_poly.pdbx_strand_id
1 'polypeptide(L)'
;LACATANLAQLGVAEQVTLLQTDLFPPGTAPLVVCNPPWLPARASSPIERAVYDEGSRMLKGFLAGLAAHLAPGGEGWLILSDLAEHLGLRTRAELLALVADAGLAVLGRLDARPRHGKATNPDDPLHAARAAEVTSLWRLGAASGA
;
A
#
# COMPACT_ATOMS: atom_id res chain seq x y z
N LEU A 1 -4.12 14.84 11.49
CA LEU A 1 -3.51 14.34 12.73
C LEU A 1 -4.51 14.27 13.89
N ALA A 2 -5.42 15.25 14.11
CA ALA A 2 -6.32 15.30 15.26
C ALA A 2 -7.11 13.99 15.51
N CYS A 3 -7.70 13.40 14.46
CA CYS A 3 -8.38 12.10 14.54
C CYS A 3 -7.46 10.97 15.03
N ALA A 4 -6.22 10.91 14.49
CA ALA A 4 -5.26 9.89 14.88
C ALA A 4 -4.85 10.06 16.36
N THR A 5 -4.62 11.30 16.81
CA THR A 5 -4.32 11.60 18.22
C THR A 5 -5.46 11.12 19.13
N ALA A 6 -6.71 11.44 18.79
CA ALA A 6 -7.87 11.02 19.58
C ALA A 6 -8.00 9.48 19.64
N ASN A 7 -7.79 8.79 18.51
CA ASN A 7 -7.85 7.33 18.44
C ASN A 7 -6.76 6.67 19.29
N LEU A 8 -5.52 7.17 19.22
CA LEU A 8 -4.41 6.65 20.03
C LEU A 8 -4.64 6.83 21.52
N ALA A 9 -5.18 8.00 21.94
CA ALA A 9 -5.54 8.25 23.33
C ALA A 9 -6.65 7.29 23.80
N GLN A 10 -7.69 7.08 22.97
CA GLN A 10 -8.78 6.17 23.31
C GLN A 10 -8.31 4.71 23.42
N LEU A 11 -7.33 4.31 22.62
CA LEU A 11 -6.72 2.97 22.67
C LEU A 11 -5.68 2.82 23.79
N GLY A 12 -5.30 3.89 24.49
CA GLY A 12 -4.29 3.87 25.55
C GLY A 12 -2.86 3.62 25.07
N VAL A 13 -2.56 3.91 23.78
CA VAL A 13 -1.24 3.66 23.17
C VAL A 13 -0.53 4.95 22.70
N ALA A 14 -1.00 6.11 23.15
CA ALA A 14 -0.47 7.41 22.71
C ALA A 14 1.05 7.57 22.97
N GLU A 15 1.55 7.04 24.11
CA GLU A 15 2.98 7.11 24.46
C GLU A 15 3.87 6.20 23.61
N GLN A 16 3.27 5.25 22.85
CA GLN A 16 4.00 4.29 22.03
C GLN A 16 4.09 4.73 20.55
N VAL A 17 3.40 5.83 20.18
CA VAL A 17 3.24 6.25 18.79
C VAL A 17 3.58 7.71 18.61
N THR A 18 4.52 8.01 17.73
CA THR A 18 4.82 9.38 17.30
C THR A 18 4.08 9.68 16.01
N LEU A 19 3.20 10.72 16.05
CA LEU A 19 2.48 11.19 14.87
C LEU A 19 3.29 12.30 14.18
N LEU A 20 3.57 12.10 12.89
CA LEU A 20 4.27 13.07 12.05
C LEU A 20 3.42 13.45 10.84
N GLN A 21 3.41 14.72 10.49
CA GLN A 21 2.87 15.19 9.22
C GLN A 21 4.00 15.27 8.20
N THR A 22 4.04 14.30 7.30
CA THR A 22 5.11 14.19 6.30
C THR A 22 4.55 13.69 4.99
N ASP A 23 5.24 13.90 3.88
CA ASP A 23 4.91 13.32 2.58
C ASP A 23 5.66 11.99 2.42
N LEU A 24 4.94 10.88 2.53
CA LEU A 24 5.34 9.48 2.44
C LEU A 24 6.17 8.99 3.63
N PHE A 25 7.38 9.48 3.85
CA PHE A 25 8.29 8.94 4.86
C PHE A 25 8.64 9.94 5.95
N PRO A 26 8.69 9.52 7.21
CA PRO A 26 9.37 10.28 8.26
C PRO A 26 10.89 10.23 8.05
N PRO A 27 11.67 11.14 8.67
CA PRO A 27 13.13 11.06 8.63
C PRO A 27 13.66 9.82 9.36
N GLY A 28 14.79 9.29 8.89
CA GLY A 28 15.46 8.13 9.48
C GLY A 28 15.11 6.80 8.82
N THR A 29 15.54 5.72 9.45
CA THR A 29 15.35 4.34 8.99
C THR A 29 14.61 3.50 10.03
N ALA A 30 13.91 2.46 9.59
CA ALA A 30 13.19 1.53 10.46
C ALA A 30 13.43 0.07 10.04
N PRO A 31 13.38 -0.89 10.98
CA PRO A 31 13.45 -2.31 10.65
C PRO A 31 12.22 -2.81 9.90
N LEU A 32 11.09 -2.11 10.04
CA LEU A 32 9.85 -2.40 9.34
C LEU A 32 9.16 -1.10 8.92
N VAL A 33 8.84 -0.98 7.63
CA VAL A 33 8.04 0.11 7.07
C VAL A 33 6.79 -0.47 6.43
N VAL A 34 5.61 -0.04 6.89
CA VAL A 34 4.32 -0.55 6.39
C VAL A 34 3.59 0.52 5.60
N CYS A 35 3.08 0.17 4.43
CA CYS A 35 2.29 1.06 3.59
C CYS A 35 1.04 0.36 3.07
N ASN A 36 -0.10 1.04 3.22
CA ASN A 36 -1.36 0.69 2.55
C ASN A 36 -1.77 1.90 1.69
N PRO A 37 -1.24 2.03 0.47
CA PRO A 37 -1.58 3.14 -0.43
C PRO A 37 -2.99 2.97 -0.99
N PRO A 38 -3.58 4.00 -1.60
CA PRO A 38 -4.77 3.82 -2.43
C PRO A 38 -4.47 2.84 -3.57
N TRP A 39 -5.43 1.94 -3.86
CA TRP A 39 -5.15 0.78 -4.74
C TRP A 39 -5.39 1.03 -6.23
N LEU A 40 -6.24 2.02 -6.57
CA LEU A 40 -6.68 2.27 -7.94
C LEU A 40 -5.96 3.48 -8.53
N PRO A 41 -5.22 3.33 -9.65
CA PRO A 41 -4.50 4.42 -10.30
C PRO A 41 -5.44 5.28 -11.16
N ALA A 42 -6.51 5.79 -10.56
CA ALA A 42 -7.50 6.65 -11.19
C ALA A 42 -7.64 7.96 -10.43
N ARG A 43 -8.31 8.95 -11.06
CA ARG A 43 -8.52 10.25 -10.46
C ARG A 43 -9.65 10.20 -9.43
N ALA A 44 -9.38 10.70 -8.24
CA ALA A 44 -10.39 10.89 -7.21
C ALA A 44 -11.27 12.11 -7.57
N SER A 45 -12.59 11.97 -7.45
CA SER A 45 -13.56 13.08 -7.66
C SER A 45 -13.89 13.82 -6.35
N SER A 46 -13.50 13.24 -5.19
CA SER A 46 -13.74 13.83 -3.87
C SER A 46 -12.57 13.57 -2.90
N PRO A 47 -12.44 14.33 -1.79
CA PRO A 47 -11.42 14.10 -0.78
C PRO A 47 -11.47 12.69 -0.14
N ILE A 48 -12.67 12.11 0.03
CA ILE A 48 -12.86 10.77 0.58
C ILE A 48 -12.35 9.71 -0.40
N GLU A 49 -12.56 9.92 -1.69
CA GLU A 49 -12.10 9.00 -2.73
C GLU A 49 -10.59 8.91 -2.86
N ARG A 50 -9.84 9.92 -2.39
CA ARG A 50 -8.37 9.86 -2.31
C ARG A 50 -7.84 8.75 -1.39
N ALA A 51 -8.68 8.17 -0.55
CA ALA A 51 -8.32 6.98 0.21
C ALA A 51 -8.30 5.69 -0.65
N VAL A 52 -8.91 5.73 -1.84
CA VAL A 52 -9.06 4.57 -2.75
C VAL A 52 -8.33 4.81 -4.07
N TYR A 53 -8.31 6.05 -4.55
CA TYR A 53 -7.77 6.43 -5.85
C TYR A 53 -6.45 7.21 -5.71
N ASP A 54 -5.43 6.76 -6.43
CA ASP A 54 -4.08 7.34 -6.50
C ASP A 54 -3.73 7.66 -7.96
N GLU A 55 -4.05 8.86 -8.41
CA GLU A 55 -3.83 9.28 -9.79
C GLU A 55 -2.38 9.03 -10.22
N GLY A 56 -2.20 8.24 -11.27
CA GLY A 56 -0.89 7.86 -11.78
C GLY A 56 -0.07 6.96 -10.84
N SER A 57 -0.70 6.39 -9.80
CA SER A 57 -0.01 5.60 -8.74
C SER A 57 1.10 6.39 -8.04
N ARG A 58 0.87 7.70 -7.77
CA ARG A 58 1.88 8.59 -7.17
C ARG A 58 2.38 8.09 -5.81
N MET A 59 1.46 7.71 -4.92
CA MET A 59 1.82 7.23 -3.59
C MET A 59 2.53 5.89 -3.66
N LEU A 60 2.04 4.94 -4.45
CA LEU A 60 2.70 3.65 -4.66
C LEU A 60 4.11 3.80 -5.21
N LYS A 61 4.28 4.59 -6.28
CA LYS A 61 5.60 4.84 -6.91
C LYS A 61 6.56 5.53 -5.95
N GLY A 62 6.07 6.57 -5.26
CA GLY A 62 6.88 7.31 -4.28
C GLY A 62 7.29 6.44 -3.09
N PHE A 63 6.38 5.59 -2.59
CA PHE A 63 6.71 4.62 -1.55
C PHE A 63 7.80 3.64 -2.01
N LEU A 64 7.66 3.02 -3.17
CA LEU A 64 8.67 2.09 -3.69
C LEU A 64 10.01 2.79 -3.89
N ALA A 65 10.03 3.96 -4.53
CA ALA A 65 11.27 4.70 -4.81
C ALA A 65 12.01 5.14 -3.53
N GLY A 66 11.29 5.45 -2.44
CA GLY A 66 11.91 5.89 -1.19
C GLY A 66 12.21 4.76 -0.20
N LEU A 67 11.63 3.57 -0.38
CA LEU A 67 11.65 2.53 0.64
C LEU A 67 13.06 2.09 1.03
N ALA A 68 13.93 1.81 0.06
CA ALA A 68 15.29 1.31 0.34
C ALA A 68 16.10 2.26 1.24
N ALA A 69 15.93 3.58 1.06
CA ALA A 69 16.62 4.60 1.85
C ALA A 69 16.08 4.73 3.29
N HIS A 70 14.89 4.20 3.56
CA HIS A 70 14.22 4.27 4.86
C HIS A 70 14.19 2.91 5.59
N LEU A 71 14.81 1.88 5.03
CA LEU A 71 14.99 0.60 5.70
C LEU A 71 16.31 0.58 6.48
N ALA A 72 16.26 0.12 7.72
CA ALA A 72 17.45 -0.28 8.45
C ALA A 72 18.11 -1.49 7.75
N PRO A 73 19.41 -1.75 7.99
CA PRO A 73 20.06 -2.95 7.44
C PRO A 73 19.28 -4.22 7.77
N GLY A 74 18.90 -5.00 6.74
CA GLY A 74 18.06 -6.19 6.89
C GLY A 74 16.58 -5.93 7.18
N GLY A 75 16.15 -4.68 7.15
CA GLY A 75 14.75 -4.29 7.34
C GLY A 75 13.86 -4.65 6.16
N GLU A 76 12.55 -4.67 6.38
CA GLU A 76 11.54 -5.00 5.39
C GLU A 76 10.53 -3.86 5.19
N GLY A 77 10.09 -3.68 3.95
CA GLY A 77 8.91 -2.92 3.60
C GLY A 77 7.71 -3.85 3.39
N TRP A 78 6.60 -3.56 4.04
CA TRP A 78 5.37 -4.31 3.86
C TRP A 78 4.34 -3.44 3.12
N LEU A 79 4.05 -3.83 1.88
CA LEU A 79 3.10 -3.16 1.01
C LEU A 79 1.80 -3.96 0.94
N ILE A 80 0.69 -3.35 1.39
CA ILE A 80 -0.65 -3.94 1.26
C ILE A 80 -1.26 -3.40 -0.04
N LEU A 81 -1.62 -4.29 -0.96
CA LEU A 81 -2.15 -3.91 -2.26
C LEU A 81 -3.15 -4.93 -2.77
N SER A 82 -4.28 -4.44 -3.30
CA SER A 82 -5.25 -5.27 -4.01
C SER A 82 -4.85 -5.39 -5.49
N ASP A 83 -5.14 -6.54 -6.09
CA ASP A 83 -5.05 -6.76 -7.54
C ASP A 83 -6.29 -6.28 -8.31
N LEU A 84 -7.21 -5.57 -7.65
CA LEU A 84 -8.38 -4.99 -8.30
C LEU A 84 -8.02 -4.13 -9.51
N ALA A 85 -6.92 -3.36 -9.42
CA ALA A 85 -6.42 -2.58 -10.55
C ALA A 85 -6.03 -3.45 -11.76
N GLU A 86 -5.55 -4.66 -11.53
CA GLU A 86 -5.22 -5.64 -12.59
C GLU A 86 -6.49 -6.16 -13.26
N HIS A 87 -7.50 -6.54 -12.47
CA HIS A 87 -8.81 -6.97 -12.97
C HIS A 87 -9.56 -5.89 -13.75
N LEU A 88 -9.30 -4.62 -13.44
CA LEU A 88 -9.87 -3.46 -14.14
C LEU A 88 -9.02 -2.99 -15.34
N GLY A 89 -7.89 -3.65 -15.63
CA GLY A 89 -6.98 -3.25 -16.71
C GLY A 89 -6.27 -1.91 -16.50
N LEU A 90 -6.19 -1.44 -15.23
CA LEU A 90 -5.58 -0.15 -14.89
C LEU A 90 -4.07 -0.25 -14.58
N ARG A 91 -3.61 -1.44 -14.23
CA ARG A 91 -2.20 -1.78 -13.99
C ARG A 91 -2.05 -3.28 -14.10
N THR A 92 -0.99 -3.75 -14.71
CA THR A 92 -0.65 -5.17 -14.78
C THR A 92 0.24 -5.60 -13.62
N ARG A 93 0.25 -6.90 -13.34
CA ARG A 93 1.23 -7.48 -12.40
C ARG A 93 2.68 -7.24 -12.83
N ALA A 94 2.95 -7.33 -14.13
CA ALA A 94 4.28 -7.09 -14.68
C ALA A 94 4.75 -5.65 -14.43
N GLU A 95 3.87 -4.66 -14.60
CA GLU A 95 4.17 -3.26 -14.28
C GLU A 95 4.46 -3.06 -12.79
N LEU A 96 3.70 -3.70 -11.89
CA LEU A 96 3.97 -3.64 -10.46
C LEU A 96 5.35 -4.20 -10.12
N LEU A 97 5.69 -5.38 -10.66
CA LEU A 97 6.99 -6.02 -10.41
C LEU A 97 8.16 -5.22 -11.01
N ALA A 98 7.94 -4.59 -12.17
CA ALA A 98 8.92 -3.68 -12.75
C ALA A 98 9.18 -2.47 -11.85
N LEU A 99 8.12 -1.83 -11.32
CA LEU A 99 8.26 -0.73 -10.36
C LEU A 99 9.05 -1.12 -9.11
N VAL A 100 8.86 -2.34 -8.60
CA VAL A 100 9.63 -2.87 -7.46
C VAL A 100 11.10 -3.03 -7.84
N ALA A 101 11.39 -3.64 -8.98
CA ALA A 101 12.76 -3.87 -9.45
C ALA A 101 13.49 -2.56 -9.76
N ASP A 102 12.84 -1.63 -10.47
CA ASP A 102 13.38 -0.30 -10.81
C ASP A 102 13.71 0.55 -9.59
N ALA A 103 13.01 0.30 -8.47
CA ALA A 103 13.28 0.94 -7.19
C ALA A 103 14.44 0.29 -6.39
N GLY A 104 15.15 -0.69 -6.97
CA GLY A 104 16.22 -1.41 -6.29
C GLY A 104 15.73 -2.31 -5.16
N LEU A 105 14.50 -2.80 -5.27
CA LEU A 105 13.86 -3.67 -4.28
C LEU A 105 13.70 -5.10 -4.82
N ALA A 106 13.68 -6.06 -3.90
CA ALA A 106 13.35 -7.45 -4.17
C ALA A 106 12.11 -7.87 -3.41
N VAL A 107 11.30 -8.74 -4.02
CA VAL A 107 10.17 -9.39 -3.34
C VAL A 107 10.70 -10.54 -2.51
N LEU A 108 10.63 -10.42 -1.19
CA LEU A 108 11.05 -11.44 -0.22
C LEU A 108 9.96 -12.49 0.02
N GLY A 109 8.70 -12.12 -0.21
CA GLY A 109 7.55 -13.00 -0.03
C GLY A 109 6.22 -12.27 -0.23
N ARG A 110 5.14 -13.05 -0.26
CA ARG A 110 3.78 -12.53 -0.41
C ARG A 110 2.80 -13.38 0.39
N LEU A 111 1.85 -12.72 1.06
CA LEU A 111 0.71 -13.35 1.72
C LEU A 111 -0.57 -12.83 1.05
N ASP A 112 -1.46 -13.73 0.70
CA ASP A 112 -2.69 -13.42 -0.03
C ASP A 112 -3.93 -13.65 0.84
N ALA A 113 -4.90 -12.76 0.74
CA ALA A 113 -6.21 -12.89 1.39
C ALA A 113 -7.32 -12.47 0.42
N ARG A 114 -8.42 -13.22 0.41
CA ARG A 114 -9.62 -12.83 -0.35
C ARG A 114 -10.51 -11.92 0.52
N PRO A 115 -11.00 -10.78 -0.02
CA PRO A 115 -11.96 -9.94 0.68
C PRO A 115 -13.25 -10.71 1.00
N ARG A 116 -13.80 -10.49 2.22
CA ARG A 116 -15.03 -11.14 2.68
C ARG A 116 -16.14 -10.15 3.05
N HIS A 117 -16.00 -8.88 2.63
CA HIS A 117 -17.01 -7.85 2.91
C HIS A 117 -18.16 -7.89 1.89
N GLY A 118 -19.32 -7.32 2.26
CA GLY A 118 -20.55 -7.40 1.46
C GLY A 118 -20.43 -6.89 0.01
N LYS A 119 -19.57 -5.88 -0.26
CA LYS A 119 -19.34 -5.41 -1.64
C LYS A 119 -18.63 -6.43 -2.52
N ALA A 120 -17.80 -7.31 -1.94
CA ALA A 120 -17.10 -8.36 -2.70
C ALA A 120 -18.07 -9.46 -3.20
N THR A 121 -19.20 -9.62 -2.51
CA THR A 121 -20.20 -10.66 -2.79
C THR A 121 -21.52 -10.13 -3.36
N ASN A 122 -21.65 -8.81 -3.55
CA ASN A 122 -22.88 -8.20 -4.08
C ASN A 122 -22.95 -8.36 -5.60
N PRO A 123 -23.90 -9.15 -6.15
CA PRO A 123 -24.05 -9.35 -7.60
C PRO A 123 -24.53 -8.10 -8.33
N ASP A 124 -25.14 -7.14 -7.63
CA ASP A 124 -25.64 -5.88 -8.22
C ASP A 124 -24.55 -4.79 -8.32
N ASP A 125 -23.34 -5.04 -7.78
CA ASP A 125 -22.22 -4.11 -7.92
C ASP A 125 -21.71 -4.12 -9.36
N PRO A 126 -21.61 -2.97 -10.07
CA PRO A 126 -21.08 -2.90 -11.43
C PRO A 126 -19.67 -3.49 -11.59
N LEU A 127 -18.91 -3.55 -10.50
CA LEU A 127 -17.56 -4.14 -10.46
C LEU A 127 -17.56 -5.56 -9.87
N HIS A 128 -18.73 -6.21 -9.76
CA HIS A 128 -18.87 -7.52 -9.08
C HIS A 128 -17.85 -8.54 -9.57
N ALA A 129 -17.71 -8.73 -10.89
CA ALA A 129 -16.78 -9.70 -11.46
C ALA A 129 -15.32 -9.45 -11.02
N ALA A 130 -14.87 -8.19 -11.05
CA ALA A 130 -13.54 -7.81 -10.63
C ALA A 130 -13.36 -7.98 -9.11
N ARG A 131 -14.36 -7.57 -8.31
CA ARG A 131 -14.33 -7.73 -6.84
C ARG A 131 -14.40 -9.18 -6.38
N ALA A 132 -15.15 -10.02 -7.06
CA ALA A 132 -15.24 -11.46 -6.76
C ALA A 132 -13.92 -12.19 -7.04
N ALA A 133 -13.15 -11.72 -8.03
CA ALA A 133 -11.82 -12.24 -8.36
C ALA A 133 -10.70 -11.63 -7.49
N GLU A 134 -10.96 -10.50 -6.83
CA GLU A 134 -9.99 -9.71 -6.09
C GLU A 134 -9.22 -10.50 -5.04
N VAL A 135 -7.91 -10.28 -5.00
CA VAL A 135 -7.01 -10.75 -3.95
C VAL A 135 -6.26 -9.55 -3.37
N THR A 136 -6.33 -9.39 -2.05
CA THR A 136 -5.49 -8.44 -1.33
C THR A 136 -4.21 -9.14 -0.91
N SER A 137 -3.06 -8.57 -1.25
CA SER A 137 -1.75 -9.15 -0.96
C SER A 137 -0.95 -8.25 -0.03
N LEU A 138 -0.28 -8.85 0.95
CA LEU A 138 0.82 -8.26 1.69
C LEU A 138 2.11 -8.67 0.99
N TRP A 139 2.78 -7.72 0.35
CA TRP A 139 4.08 -7.90 -0.29
C TRP A 139 5.16 -7.56 0.72
N ARG A 140 6.07 -8.49 0.96
CA ARG A 140 7.29 -8.26 1.75
C ARG A 140 8.41 -7.89 0.79
N LEU A 141 8.95 -6.71 0.97
CA LEU A 141 9.98 -6.12 0.11
C LEU A 141 11.25 -5.86 0.93
N GLY A 142 12.39 -6.05 0.33
CA GLY A 142 13.69 -5.68 0.91
C GLY A 142 14.56 -4.98 -0.12
N ALA A 143 15.63 -4.33 0.31
CA ALA A 143 16.63 -3.83 -0.60
C ALA A 143 17.20 -5.00 -1.42
N ALA A 144 17.29 -4.85 -2.75
CA ALA A 144 17.95 -5.84 -3.58
C ALA A 144 19.42 -5.90 -3.16
N SER A 145 19.94 -7.12 -2.93
CA SER A 145 21.37 -7.30 -2.72
C SER A 145 22.10 -6.77 -3.96
N GLY A 146 22.97 -5.79 -3.78
CA GLY A 146 23.76 -5.28 -4.89
C GLY A 146 24.53 -6.43 -5.55
N ALA A 147 24.46 -6.48 -6.87
CA ALA A 147 25.31 -7.37 -7.66
C ALA A 147 26.78 -6.96 -7.54
#